data_345ad25356af9513f0cff825a4d3bf6d
#
_entry.id   345ad25356af9513f0cff825a4d3bf6d
#
_cell.length_a   1.000
_cell.length_b   1.000
_cell.length_c   1.000
_cell.angle_alpha   90.00
_cell.angle_beta   90.00
_cell.angle_gamma   90.00
#
_symmetry.space_group_name_H-M   'P 1'
#
loop_
_entity.id
_entity.type
_entity.pdbx_description
1 polymer ?
#
loop_
_entity_poly.entity_id
_entity_poly.type
_entity_poly.pdbx_seq_one_letter_code
_entity_poly.pdbx_strand_id
1 'polypeptide(L)'
;MQDIHSDQLTEKLFHLEDKKVKNIKSNWFRSPAVENVSVEMVISKSKEWFLQSHRNNIEHIEDFTNTDFTYGCTDYIDNFLAKERKFQTLGNEYSYYSFFGIKPTPLNELEDHTPVIVSLPNYFHGNARPDWDIFLKECEKKHIDVHIDAAWYTATKGFNLDAGHPNIKTIALSITKTGFEWNKFGIRLSKQKTTDSITIRNHHKNWINQNTLNCANYILDNITVDHAWDTHENNYNFVCEKLSLEKTSFIHVAKQNEKMVGVAKILEKIIQ
;
A
#
# COMPACT_ATOMS: atom_id res chain seq x y z
N MET A 1 -0.24 11.22 -31.87
CA MET A 1 -1.01 10.62 -30.77
C MET A 1 -1.00 9.11 -31.00
N GLN A 2 -0.53 8.33 -30.05
CA GLN A 2 -0.56 6.86 -30.18
C GLN A 2 -2.01 6.38 -30.17
N ASP A 3 -2.32 5.39 -31.02
CA ASP A 3 -3.64 4.77 -31.03
C ASP A 3 -3.82 3.94 -29.75
N ILE A 4 -4.84 4.32 -28.96
CA ILE A 4 -5.21 3.64 -27.71
C ILE A 4 -6.45 2.79 -28.01
N HIS A 5 -6.33 1.49 -27.74
CA HIS A 5 -7.37 0.51 -27.97
C HIS A 5 -7.76 -0.26 -26.71
N SER A 6 -8.98 -0.73 -26.66
CA SER A 6 -9.54 -1.48 -25.52
C SER A 6 -8.88 -2.86 -25.30
N ASP A 7 -8.24 -3.43 -26.31
CA ASP A 7 -7.47 -4.68 -26.22
C ASP A 7 -6.16 -4.53 -25.39
N GLN A 8 -5.77 -3.29 -25.09
CA GLN A 8 -4.63 -2.99 -24.20
C GLN A 8 -5.00 -2.99 -22.72
N LEU A 9 -6.28 -3.06 -22.40
CA LEU A 9 -6.78 -3.21 -21.03
C LEU A 9 -6.42 -4.60 -20.50
N THR A 10 -6.12 -4.70 -19.22
CA THR A 10 -5.74 -5.95 -18.58
C THR A 10 -6.62 -6.25 -17.38
N GLU A 11 -6.97 -7.53 -17.16
CA GLU A 11 -7.60 -7.95 -15.91
C GLU A 11 -6.59 -7.93 -14.75
N LYS A 12 -5.31 -8.12 -15.05
CA LYS A 12 -4.24 -8.04 -14.06
C LYS A 12 -3.86 -6.58 -13.81
N LEU A 13 -3.92 -6.17 -12.56
CA LEU A 13 -3.57 -4.82 -12.13
C LEU A 13 -2.06 -4.70 -11.95
N PHE A 14 -1.36 -4.27 -13.00
CA PHE A 14 0.07 -4.01 -12.95
C PHE A 14 0.34 -2.67 -12.25
N HIS A 15 1.48 -2.56 -11.56
CA HIS A 15 2.01 -1.28 -11.10
C HIS A 15 2.46 -0.42 -12.28
N LEU A 16 2.53 0.89 -12.06
CA LEU A 16 2.96 1.85 -13.08
C LEU A 16 4.48 2.09 -12.97
N GLU A 17 5.24 1.65 -13.98
CA GLU A 17 6.69 1.83 -14.05
C GLU A 17 7.03 2.83 -15.16
N ASP A 18 6.96 4.11 -14.85
CA ASP A 18 7.22 5.18 -15.80
C ASP A 18 8.73 5.43 -16.06
N LYS A 19 9.03 6.40 -16.92
CA LYS A 19 10.41 6.75 -17.29
C LYS A 19 11.25 7.19 -16.08
N LYS A 20 10.67 7.93 -15.13
CA LYS A 20 11.39 8.39 -13.93
C LYS A 20 11.72 7.20 -13.02
N VAL A 21 10.76 6.31 -12.79
CA VAL A 21 10.95 5.07 -12.02
C VAL A 21 12.00 4.18 -12.67
N LYS A 22 11.93 3.98 -14.01
CA LYS A 22 12.94 3.23 -14.78
C LYS A 22 14.32 3.84 -14.68
N ASN A 23 14.45 5.16 -14.70
CA ASN A 23 15.72 5.86 -14.55
C ASN A 23 16.29 5.69 -13.13
N ILE A 24 15.48 5.84 -12.08
CA ILE A 24 15.91 5.61 -10.70
C ILE A 24 16.46 4.18 -10.56
N LYS A 25 15.71 3.18 -11.04
CA LYS A 25 16.14 1.78 -11.07
C LYS A 25 17.46 1.59 -11.81
N SER A 26 17.56 2.10 -13.04
CA SER A 26 18.76 1.98 -13.88
C SER A 26 19.98 2.65 -13.24
N ASN A 27 19.82 3.83 -12.67
CA ASN A 27 20.91 4.56 -11.99
C ASN A 27 21.39 3.81 -10.76
N TRP A 28 20.46 3.28 -9.96
CA TRP A 28 20.81 2.45 -8.80
C TRP A 28 21.67 1.25 -9.20
N PHE A 29 21.26 0.48 -10.23
CA PHE A 29 22.00 -0.70 -10.66
C PHE A 29 23.36 -0.38 -11.31
N ARG A 30 23.51 0.80 -11.91
CA ARG A 30 24.80 1.24 -12.48
C ARG A 30 25.79 1.74 -11.43
N SER A 31 25.31 2.41 -10.40
CA SER A 31 26.12 3.02 -9.36
C SER A 31 25.36 3.00 -8.02
N PRO A 32 25.29 1.85 -7.35
CA PRO A 32 24.63 1.77 -6.06
C PRO A 32 25.32 2.71 -5.06
N ALA A 33 24.54 3.50 -4.33
CA ALA A 33 25.06 4.27 -3.22
C ALA A 33 25.58 3.32 -2.13
N VAL A 34 26.84 3.49 -1.71
CA VAL A 34 27.49 2.66 -0.68
C VAL A 34 27.51 3.40 0.66
N GLU A 35 26.42 4.07 0.99
CA GLU A 35 26.27 4.72 2.29
C GLU A 35 25.73 3.70 3.30
N ASN A 36 26.32 3.64 4.48
CA ASN A 36 25.79 2.81 5.56
C ASN A 36 24.69 3.59 6.30
N VAL A 37 23.50 3.64 5.70
CA VAL A 37 22.34 4.25 6.35
C VAL A 37 21.83 3.35 7.46
N SER A 38 21.44 3.93 8.61
CA SER A 38 20.85 3.14 9.70
C SER A 38 19.39 2.82 9.42
N VAL A 39 18.89 1.76 10.07
CA VAL A 39 17.48 1.37 9.99
C VAL A 39 16.59 2.50 10.49
N GLU A 40 16.97 3.11 11.61
CA GLU A 40 16.24 4.21 12.24
C GLU A 40 16.13 5.43 11.31
N MET A 41 17.21 5.75 10.59
CA MET A 41 17.20 6.84 9.62
C MET A 41 16.23 6.55 8.47
N VAL A 42 16.25 5.34 7.92
CA VAL A 42 15.33 4.95 6.84
C VAL A 42 13.89 4.92 7.32
N ILE A 43 13.62 4.46 8.55
CA ILE A 43 12.31 4.48 9.17
C ILE A 43 11.77 5.91 9.29
N SER A 44 12.56 6.82 9.90
CA SER A 44 12.15 8.22 10.08
C SER A 44 11.84 8.88 8.74
N LYS A 45 12.75 8.76 7.79
CA LYS A 45 12.60 9.30 6.44
C LYS A 45 11.41 8.71 5.71
N SER A 46 11.17 7.39 5.82
CA SER A 46 10.02 6.74 5.19
C SER A 46 8.70 7.25 5.80
N LYS A 47 8.63 7.37 7.13
CA LYS A 47 7.45 7.91 7.81
C LYS A 47 7.15 9.32 7.33
N GLU A 48 8.12 10.21 7.34
CA GLU A 48 8.00 11.57 6.83
C GLU A 48 7.56 11.58 5.36
N TRP A 49 8.19 10.76 4.52
CA TRP A 49 7.87 10.67 3.10
C TRP A 49 6.42 10.25 2.84
N PHE A 50 5.91 9.22 3.52
CA PHE A 50 4.52 8.80 3.37
C PHE A 50 3.54 9.89 3.83
N LEU A 51 3.87 10.62 4.90
CA LEU A 51 3.02 11.65 5.47
C LEU A 51 3.07 12.99 4.73
N GLN A 52 4.01 13.18 3.80
CA GLN A 52 4.08 14.37 2.92
C GLN A 52 3.07 14.35 1.77
N SER A 53 2.23 13.31 1.66
CA SER A 53 1.20 13.28 0.62
C SER A 53 0.28 14.50 0.75
N HIS A 54 0.10 15.23 -0.36
CA HIS A 54 -0.90 16.30 -0.48
C HIS A 54 -2.23 15.78 -1.06
N ARG A 55 -2.27 14.51 -1.45
CA ARG A 55 -3.43 13.85 -2.05
C ARG A 55 -4.16 12.93 -1.11
N ASN A 56 -3.48 12.45 -0.07
CA ASN A 56 -3.99 11.49 0.89
C ASN A 56 -3.68 11.95 2.32
N ASN A 57 -4.51 11.57 3.27
CA ASN A 57 -4.34 11.92 4.66
C ASN A 57 -4.58 10.73 5.59
N ILE A 58 -3.81 10.65 6.67
CA ILE A 58 -4.04 9.74 7.79
C ILE A 58 -4.04 10.60 9.05
N GLU A 59 -5.21 10.82 9.60
CA GLU A 59 -5.39 11.59 10.83
C GLU A 59 -5.00 10.76 12.05
N HIS A 60 -4.59 11.40 13.15
CA HIS A 60 -4.16 10.78 14.40
C HIS A 60 -2.97 9.80 14.25
N ILE A 61 -2.09 10.10 13.30
CA ILE A 61 -0.90 9.28 13.05
C ILE A 61 0.13 9.37 14.21
N GLU A 62 0.04 10.40 15.02
CA GLU A 62 0.83 10.60 16.24
C GLU A 62 0.57 9.53 17.31
N ASP A 63 -0.61 8.91 17.31
CA ASP A 63 -0.95 7.78 18.19
C ASP A 63 -0.10 6.54 17.91
N PHE A 64 0.46 6.46 16.70
CA PHE A 64 1.31 5.35 16.26
C PHE A 64 2.77 5.63 16.63
N THR A 65 3.08 5.39 17.89
CA THR A 65 4.38 5.71 18.50
C THR A 65 5.50 4.77 18.10
N ASN A 66 5.18 3.62 17.52
CA ASN A 66 6.16 2.63 17.08
C ASN A 66 6.12 2.50 15.56
N THR A 67 7.31 2.48 14.96
CA THR A 67 7.46 2.33 13.51
C THR A 67 8.56 1.32 13.23
N ASP A 68 8.27 0.34 12.39
CA ASP A 68 9.21 -0.68 11.95
C ASP A 68 9.38 -0.64 10.43
N PHE A 69 10.59 -0.91 9.97
CA PHE A 69 10.86 -1.19 8.55
C PHE A 69 10.32 -2.55 8.16
N THR A 70 9.71 -2.65 6.98
CA THR A 70 9.20 -3.90 6.40
C THR A 70 9.69 -4.07 4.96
N TYR A 71 9.74 -5.31 4.49
CA TYR A 71 9.94 -5.62 3.07
C TYR A 71 8.62 -5.52 2.26
N GLY A 72 7.89 -4.41 2.50
CA GLY A 72 6.57 -4.14 1.94
C GLY A 72 5.42 -4.75 2.73
N CYS A 73 4.18 -4.52 2.27
CA CYS A 73 2.99 -4.98 2.99
C CYS A 73 2.85 -6.51 3.02
N THR A 74 3.38 -7.24 2.03
CA THR A 74 3.36 -8.72 2.07
C THR A 74 4.14 -9.27 3.27
N ASP A 75 5.32 -8.70 3.58
CA ASP A 75 6.10 -9.07 4.79
C ASP A 75 5.30 -8.79 6.09
N TYR A 76 4.57 -7.69 6.12
CA TYR A 76 3.67 -7.39 7.23
C TYR A 76 2.52 -8.40 7.34
N ILE A 77 1.88 -8.74 6.22
CA ILE A 77 0.81 -9.75 6.18
C ILE A 77 1.35 -11.10 6.65
N ASP A 78 2.49 -11.57 6.13
CA ASP A 78 3.10 -12.85 6.51
C ASP A 78 3.42 -12.89 8.02
N ASN A 79 3.93 -11.79 8.57
CA ASN A 79 4.17 -11.66 10.00
C ASN A 79 2.86 -11.74 10.80
N PHE A 80 1.82 -11.02 10.33
CA PHE A 80 0.50 -11.08 10.96
C PHE A 80 -0.06 -12.50 10.97
N LEU A 81 -0.03 -13.20 9.83
CA LEU A 81 -0.49 -14.58 9.70
C LEU A 81 0.29 -15.56 10.58
N ALA A 82 1.59 -15.33 10.74
CA ALA A 82 2.43 -16.18 11.59
C ALA A 82 2.17 -15.96 13.08
N LYS A 83 1.85 -14.73 13.49
CA LYS A 83 1.59 -14.34 14.87
C LYS A 83 0.18 -14.70 15.30
N GLU A 84 -0.81 -14.38 14.51
CA GLU A 84 -2.23 -14.57 14.83
C GLU A 84 -2.67 -15.96 14.36
N ARG A 85 -2.86 -16.87 15.31
CA ARG A 85 -3.31 -18.24 15.01
C ARG A 85 -4.75 -18.29 14.48
N LYS A 86 -5.56 -17.31 14.85
CA LYS A 86 -6.93 -17.12 14.40
C LYS A 86 -7.12 -15.65 14.06
N PHE A 87 -7.60 -15.36 12.89
CA PHE A 87 -7.89 -14.01 12.41
C PHE A 87 -8.98 -14.05 11.34
N GLN A 88 -9.48 -12.89 10.98
CA GLN A 88 -10.55 -12.71 10.04
C GLN A 88 -10.13 -11.76 8.93
N THR A 89 -10.79 -11.86 7.78
CA THR A 89 -10.74 -10.88 6.69
C THR A 89 -12.13 -10.73 6.10
N LEU A 90 -12.43 -9.58 5.52
CA LEU A 90 -13.74 -9.29 4.95
C LEU A 90 -13.82 -9.73 3.48
N GLY A 91 -14.99 -9.60 2.88
CA GLY A 91 -15.17 -9.82 1.44
C GLY A 91 -14.44 -8.78 0.59
N ASN A 92 -14.04 -9.16 -0.62
CA ASN A 92 -13.34 -8.31 -1.59
C ASN A 92 -11.99 -7.75 -1.06
N GLU A 93 -11.30 -8.58 -0.31
CA GLU A 93 -9.93 -8.28 0.16
C GLU A 93 -8.86 -8.83 -0.79
N TYR A 94 -7.61 -8.57 -0.47
CA TYR A 94 -6.48 -9.04 -1.25
C TYR A 94 -6.48 -10.57 -1.37
N SER A 95 -6.45 -11.09 -2.60
CA SER A 95 -6.53 -12.52 -2.89
C SER A 95 -5.44 -13.37 -2.25
N TYR A 96 -4.36 -12.75 -1.75
CA TYR A 96 -3.27 -13.43 -1.05
C TYR A 96 -3.76 -14.26 0.15
N TYR A 97 -4.76 -13.77 0.87
CA TYR A 97 -5.33 -14.50 2.02
C TYR A 97 -5.92 -15.86 1.63
N SER A 98 -6.44 -15.98 0.41
CA SER A 98 -7.03 -17.24 -0.07
C SER A 98 -6.00 -18.35 -0.24
N PHE A 99 -4.72 -18.02 -0.49
CA PHE A 99 -3.64 -19.01 -0.56
C PHE A 99 -3.39 -19.71 0.79
N PHE A 100 -3.78 -19.10 1.89
CA PHE A 100 -3.71 -19.67 3.23
C PHE A 100 -5.03 -20.35 3.64
N GLY A 101 -5.97 -20.55 2.71
CA GLY A 101 -7.26 -21.17 2.96
C GLY A 101 -8.23 -20.29 3.78
N ILE A 102 -7.95 -19.01 3.91
CA ILE A 102 -8.78 -18.08 4.68
C ILE A 102 -9.96 -17.66 3.83
N LYS A 103 -11.15 -17.86 4.38
CA LYS A 103 -12.40 -17.45 3.74
C LYS A 103 -12.83 -16.09 4.29
N PRO A 104 -13.36 -15.20 3.44
CA PRO A 104 -13.95 -13.96 3.90
C PRO A 104 -15.07 -14.20 4.92
N THR A 105 -15.06 -13.42 5.98
CA THR A 105 -16.12 -13.43 7.01
C THR A 105 -17.09 -12.28 6.71
N PRO A 106 -18.41 -12.53 6.63
CA PRO A 106 -19.39 -11.46 6.54
C PRO A 106 -19.31 -10.53 7.76
N LEU A 107 -19.59 -9.23 7.57
CA LEU A 107 -19.49 -8.24 8.63
C LEU A 107 -20.31 -8.59 9.88
N ASN A 108 -21.52 -9.11 9.72
CA ASN A 108 -22.40 -9.53 10.81
C ASN A 108 -21.98 -10.84 11.49
N GLU A 109 -21.03 -11.58 10.90
CA GLU A 109 -20.53 -12.86 11.41
C GLU A 109 -19.12 -12.74 12.00
N LEU A 110 -18.57 -11.53 12.12
CA LEU A 110 -17.27 -11.32 12.77
C LEU A 110 -17.27 -11.92 14.18
N GLU A 111 -16.20 -12.64 14.51
CA GLU A 111 -16.05 -13.29 15.80
C GLU A 111 -15.43 -12.35 16.84
N ASP A 112 -15.96 -12.37 18.05
CA ASP A 112 -15.47 -11.57 19.17
C ASP A 112 -14.00 -11.85 19.46
N HIS A 113 -13.24 -10.83 19.84
CA HIS A 113 -11.81 -10.90 20.20
C HIS A 113 -10.89 -11.52 19.13
N THR A 114 -11.40 -11.72 17.91
CA THR A 114 -10.60 -12.28 16.80
C THR A 114 -10.13 -11.14 15.91
N PRO A 115 -8.80 -10.87 15.79
CA PRO A 115 -8.29 -9.75 15.02
C PRO A 115 -8.68 -9.85 13.55
N VAL A 116 -8.85 -8.69 12.91
CA VAL A 116 -9.20 -8.58 11.49
C VAL A 116 -8.11 -7.82 10.74
N ILE A 117 -7.75 -8.31 9.55
CA ILE A 117 -6.89 -7.60 8.62
C ILE A 117 -7.70 -7.16 7.39
N VAL A 118 -7.57 -5.90 7.02
CA VAL A 118 -8.28 -5.30 5.88
C VAL A 118 -7.36 -4.47 5.01
N SER A 119 -7.60 -4.48 3.72
CA SER A 119 -6.91 -3.59 2.77
C SER A 119 -7.61 -2.23 2.73
N LEU A 120 -6.88 -1.15 3.04
CA LEU A 120 -7.41 0.20 3.00
C LEU A 120 -6.28 1.21 2.68
N PRO A 121 -6.31 1.90 1.53
CA PRO A 121 -7.37 1.89 0.51
C PRO A 121 -7.49 0.56 -0.25
N ASN A 122 -8.70 0.25 -0.70
CA ASN A 122 -9.01 -0.99 -1.40
C ASN A 122 -9.58 -0.70 -2.79
N TYR A 123 -8.97 -1.24 -3.83
CA TYR A 123 -9.36 -0.96 -5.21
C TYR A 123 -10.73 -1.51 -5.61
N PHE A 124 -11.29 -2.47 -4.88
CA PHE A 124 -12.65 -2.97 -5.11
C PHE A 124 -13.73 -1.99 -4.65
N HIS A 125 -13.43 -1.22 -3.61
CA HIS A 125 -14.39 -0.32 -2.95
C HIS A 125 -14.09 1.15 -3.19
N GLY A 126 -12.96 1.49 -3.80
CA GLY A 126 -12.44 2.85 -3.82
C GLY A 126 -11.54 3.16 -2.60
N ASN A 127 -11.51 4.43 -2.16
CA ASN A 127 -10.61 4.85 -1.08
C ASN A 127 -10.93 4.22 0.28
N ALA A 128 -12.23 4.11 0.60
CA ALA A 128 -12.72 3.49 1.81
C ALA A 128 -13.83 2.50 1.50
N ARG A 129 -14.04 1.56 2.40
CA ARG A 129 -15.21 0.69 2.32
C ARG A 129 -16.47 1.52 2.56
N PRO A 130 -17.55 1.28 1.81
CA PRO A 130 -18.82 1.99 2.03
C PRO A 130 -19.41 1.78 3.43
N ASP A 131 -19.07 0.65 4.07
CA ASP A 131 -19.53 0.24 5.40
C ASP A 131 -18.48 0.49 6.50
N TRP A 132 -17.48 1.36 6.27
CA TRP A 132 -16.33 1.53 7.19
C TRP A 132 -16.73 1.90 8.61
N ASP A 133 -17.63 2.86 8.78
CA ASP A 133 -18.09 3.28 10.11
C ASP A 133 -18.90 2.18 10.83
N ILE A 134 -19.69 1.43 10.06
CA ILE A 134 -20.46 0.29 10.61
C ILE A 134 -19.48 -0.82 11.02
N PHE A 135 -18.47 -1.08 10.20
CA PHE A 135 -17.41 -2.04 10.49
C PHE A 135 -16.66 -1.69 11.77
N LEU A 136 -16.22 -0.44 11.95
CA LEU A 136 -15.52 -0.01 13.15
C LEU A 136 -16.39 -0.13 14.41
N LYS A 137 -17.67 0.25 14.34
CA LYS A 137 -18.63 0.08 15.44
C LYS A 137 -18.82 -1.39 15.82
N GLU A 138 -18.87 -2.29 14.83
CA GLU A 138 -18.97 -3.72 15.12
C GLU A 138 -17.67 -4.26 15.73
N CYS A 139 -16.50 -3.78 15.27
CA CYS A 139 -15.22 -4.11 15.87
C CYS A 139 -15.12 -3.63 17.33
N GLU A 140 -15.59 -2.42 17.63
CA GLU A 140 -15.62 -1.90 18.99
C GLU A 140 -16.48 -2.77 19.90
N LYS A 141 -17.73 -3.05 19.48
CA LYS A 141 -18.67 -3.89 20.22
C LYS A 141 -18.13 -5.30 20.52
N LYS A 142 -17.40 -5.88 19.57
CA LYS A 142 -16.84 -7.23 19.65
C LYS A 142 -15.39 -7.29 20.13
N HIS A 143 -14.81 -6.15 20.52
CA HIS A 143 -13.41 -6.04 20.96
C HIS A 143 -12.41 -6.61 19.94
N ILE A 144 -12.61 -6.29 18.66
CA ILE A 144 -11.81 -6.78 17.54
C ILE A 144 -10.70 -5.79 17.23
N ASP A 145 -9.46 -6.22 17.25
CA ASP A 145 -8.32 -5.44 16.80
C ASP A 145 -8.29 -5.37 15.26
N VAL A 146 -8.14 -4.16 14.72
CA VAL A 146 -8.12 -3.88 13.28
C VAL A 146 -6.70 -3.61 12.82
N HIS A 147 -6.28 -4.34 11.79
CA HIS A 147 -4.98 -4.26 11.15
C HIS A 147 -5.15 -3.85 9.69
N ILE A 148 -4.47 -2.77 9.27
CA ILE A 148 -4.66 -2.17 7.93
C ILE A 148 -3.46 -2.48 7.04
N ASP A 149 -3.73 -3.10 5.89
CA ASP A 149 -2.82 -3.18 4.75
C ASP A 149 -3.08 -1.99 3.81
N ALA A 150 -2.20 -0.98 3.86
CA ALA A 150 -2.29 0.20 3.02
C ALA A 150 -1.32 0.16 1.82
N ALA A 151 -1.15 -1.02 1.20
CA ALA A 151 -0.26 -1.21 0.05
C ALA A 151 -0.58 -0.29 -1.14
N TRP A 152 -1.83 0.15 -1.28
CA TRP A 152 -2.28 1.00 -2.38
C TRP A 152 -2.20 2.50 -2.09
N TYR A 153 -1.73 2.90 -0.91
CA TYR A 153 -1.69 4.30 -0.46
C TYR A 153 -1.02 5.23 -1.49
N THR A 154 0.16 4.86 -1.99
CA THR A 154 0.93 5.68 -2.95
C THR A 154 0.37 5.70 -4.37
N ALA A 155 -0.60 4.84 -4.67
CA ALA A 155 -1.23 4.73 -5.98
C ALA A 155 -2.65 5.27 -5.99
N THR A 156 -3.16 5.76 -4.85
CA THR A 156 -4.49 6.33 -4.71
C THR A 156 -4.46 7.85 -4.52
N LYS A 157 -5.60 8.50 -4.71
CA LYS A 157 -5.85 9.89 -4.35
C LYS A 157 -7.16 10.06 -3.61
N GLY A 158 -7.23 11.08 -2.76
CA GLY A 158 -8.43 11.40 -1.97
C GLY A 158 -8.71 10.38 -0.87
N PHE A 159 -7.69 9.62 -0.46
CA PHE A 159 -7.77 8.73 0.69
C PHE A 159 -7.68 9.56 1.97
N ASN A 160 -8.67 9.41 2.84
CA ASN A 160 -8.68 10.03 4.15
C ASN A 160 -9.07 8.97 5.19
N LEU A 161 -8.18 8.71 6.13
CA LEU A 161 -8.38 7.73 7.20
C LEU A 161 -8.27 8.44 8.56
N ASP A 162 -9.34 8.42 9.33
CA ASP A 162 -9.25 8.68 10.77
C ASP A 162 -8.71 7.42 11.47
N ALA A 163 -7.42 7.43 11.78
CA ALA A 163 -6.74 6.33 12.47
C ALA A 163 -6.84 6.44 14.01
N GLY A 164 -7.52 7.46 14.55
CA GLY A 164 -7.72 7.65 15.99
C GLY A 164 -8.57 6.57 16.65
N HIS A 165 -9.39 5.84 15.89
CA HIS A 165 -10.24 4.80 16.45
C HIS A 165 -9.45 3.77 17.27
N PRO A 166 -9.86 3.46 18.52
CA PRO A 166 -9.06 2.65 19.44
C PRO A 166 -8.81 1.22 18.98
N ASN A 167 -9.68 0.67 18.13
CA ASN A 167 -9.51 -0.68 17.61
C ASN A 167 -8.48 -0.74 16.46
N ILE A 168 -8.14 0.36 15.78
CA ILE A 168 -7.08 0.36 14.78
C ILE A 168 -5.72 0.28 15.48
N LYS A 169 -5.02 -0.85 15.32
CA LYS A 169 -3.76 -1.16 16.02
C LYS A 169 -2.53 -0.93 15.17
N THR A 170 -2.60 -1.30 13.89
CA THR A 170 -1.45 -1.17 12.98
C THR A 170 -1.87 -0.72 11.59
N ILE A 171 -0.98 0.00 10.92
CA ILE A 171 -1.11 0.39 9.50
C ILE A 171 0.22 0.05 8.82
N ALA A 172 0.17 -0.72 7.74
CA ALA A 172 1.34 -0.99 6.91
C ALA A 172 1.28 -0.20 5.60
N LEU A 173 2.34 0.54 5.29
CA LEU A 173 2.49 1.33 4.09
C LEU A 173 3.62 0.75 3.23
N SER A 174 3.49 0.78 1.90
CA SER A 174 4.50 0.24 0.99
C SER A 174 4.63 1.10 -0.27
N ILE A 175 5.85 1.17 -0.81
CA ILE A 175 6.17 1.86 -2.06
C ILE A 175 5.93 1.00 -3.32
N THR A 176 5.62 -0.27 -3.16
CA THR A 176 5.56 -1.25 -4.26
C THR A 176 4.67 -0.82 -5.42
N LYS A 177 3.54 -0.17 -5.14
CA LYS A 177 2.56 0.22 -6.16
C LYS A 177 2.98 1.41 -7.02
N THR A 178 4.05 2.09 -6.67
CA THR A 178 4.67 3.16 -7.49
C THR A 178 5.80 2.66 -8.40
N GLY A 179 5.86 1.37 -8.69
CA GLY A 179 6.81 0.78 -9.64
C GLY A 179 8.11 0.27 -9.03
N PHE A 180 8.21 0.20 -7.70
CA PHE A 180 9.42 -0.26 -7.00
C PHE A 180 9.32 -1.70 -6.49
N GLU A 181 8.67 -2.59 -7.24
CA GLU A 181 8.59 -4.03 -6.88
C GLU A 181 9.95 -4.73 -6.82
N TRP A 182 10.94 -4.20 -7.51
CA TRP A 182 12.30 -4.74 -7.53
C TRP A 182 13.08 -4.49 -6.23
N ASN A 183 12.68 -3.51 -5.43
CA ASN A 183 13.20 -3.26 -4.08
C ASN A 183 12.04 -2.95 -3.15
N LYS A 184 11.34 -4.00 -2.73
CA LYS A 184 10.19 -3.87 -1.85
C LYS A 184 10.60 -3.35 -0.50
N PHE A 185 10.04 -2.23 -0.10
CA PHE A 185 10.13 -1.74 1.27
C PHE A 185 8.87 -0.96 1.65
N GLY A 186 8.73 -0.78 2.94
CA GLY A 186 7.63 -0.06 3.53
C GLY A 186 7.87 0.13 5.02
N ILE A 187 6.86 0.60 5.70
CA ILE A 187 6.85 0.72 7.15
C ILE A 187 5.57 0.13 7.73
N ARG A 188 5.67 -0.39 8.96
CA ARG A 188 4.53 -0.69 9.81
C ARG A 188 4.47 0.33 10.92
N LEU A 189 3.35 1.00 11.04
CA LEU A 189 3.00 1.90 12.13
C LEU A 189 2.18 1.12 13.16
N SER A 190 2.47 1.26 14.46
CA SER A 190 1.78 0.53 15.54
C SER A 190 1.51 1.45 16.73
N LYS A 191 0.28 1.40 17.27
CA LYS A 191 -0.07 2.15 18.50
C LYS A 191 0.64 1.58 19.72
N GLN A 192 0.85 0.28 19.74
CA GLN A 192 1.55 -0.41 20.83
C GLN A 192 2.82 -1.08 20.33
N LYS A 193 3.82 -1.18 21.22
CA LYS A 193 5.05 -1.92 20.92
C LYS A 193 4.72 -3.40 20.73
N THR A 194 5.19 -3.95 19.63
CA THR A 194 5.06 -5.37 19.31
C THR A 194 6.35 -6.12 19.63
N THR A 195 6.26 -7.45 19.77
CA THR A 195 7.41 -8.34 20.03
C THR A 195 7.38 -9.51 19.05
N ASP A 196 7.25 -9.16 17.76
CA ASP A 196 7.17 -10.13 16.67
C ASP A 196 8.46 -10.11 15.81
N SER A 197 8.48 -10.94 14.77
CA SER A 197 9.66 -11.09 13.92
C SER A 197 10.07 -9.80 13.20
N ILE A 198 9.12 -8.91 12.87
CA ILE A 198 9.44 -7.60 12.27
C ILE A 198 10.18 -6.74 13.30
N THR A 199 9.62 -6.57 14.50
CA THR A 199 10.25 -5.77 15.56
C THR A 199 11.61 -6.34 15.96
N ILE A 200 11.74 -7.66 16.12
CA ILE A 200 13.02 -8.30 16.44
C ILE A 200 14.06 -8.00 15.35
N ARG A 201 13.70 -8.16 14.07
CA ARG A 201 14.58 -7.87 12.94
C ARG A 201 15.03 -6.41 12.90
N ASN A 202 14.16 -5.47 13.23
CA ASN A 202 14.48 -4.05 13.26
C ASN A 202 15.45 -3.68 14.41
N HIS A 203 15.41 -4.39 15.53
CA HIS A 203 16.32 -4.19 16.65
C HIS A 203 17.71 -4.83 16.45
N HIS A 204 17.84 -5.80 15.56
CA HIS A 204 19.10 -6.45 15.25
C HIS A 204 19.75 -5.84 14.02
N LYS A 205 20.78 -5.01 14.21
CA LYS A 205 21.44 -4.18 13.18
C LYS A 205 21.78 -4.89 11.86
N ASN A 206 22.06 -6.19 11.90
CA ASN A 206 22.50 -6.95 10.72
C ASN A 206 21.39 -7.83 10.11
N TRP A 207 20.15 -7.74 10.57
CA TRP A 207 19.07 -8.60 10.08
C TRP A 207 18.25 -7.95 8.96
N ILE A 208 18.41 -6.67 8.73
CA ILE A 208 17.90 -5.99 7.55
C ILE A 208 19.04 -5.82 6.56
N ASN A 209 18.82 -6.22 5.32
CA ASN A 209 19.84 -6.14 4.27
C ASN A 209 20.21 -4.67 4.01
N GLN A 210 21.52 -4.35 4.20
CA GLN A 210 22.05 -2.99 4.05
C GLN A 210 21.80 -2.42 2.64
N ASN A 211 21.91 -3.26 1.60
CA ASN A 211 21.65 -2.83 0.24
C ASN A 211 20.19 -2.41 0.05
N THR A 212 19.25 -3.09 0.71
CA THR A 212 17.82 -2.70 0.69
C THR A 212 17.60 -1.36 1.38
N LEU A 213 18.27 -1.10 2.52
CA LEU A 213 18.19 0.18 3.23
C LEU A 213 18.78 1.33 2.40
N ASN A 214 19.96 1.12 1.83
CA ASN A 214 20.61 2.11 0.96
C ASN A 214 19.75 2.44 -0.26
N CYS A 215 19.16 1.40 -0.87
CA CYS A 215 18.26 1.57 -2.00
C CYS A 215 16.96 2.27 -1.62
N ALA A 216 16.37 1.94 -0.47
CA ALA A 216 15.21 2.64 0.05
C ALA A 216 15.50 4.13 0.27
N ASN A 217 16.62 4.44 0.92
CA ASN A 217 17.07 5.82 1.12
C ASN A 217 17.21 6.57 -0.22
N TYR A 218 17.87 5.94 -1.21
CA TYR A 218 18.05 6.50 -2.55
C TYR A 218 16.71 6.75 -3.26
N ILE A 219 15.75 5.82 -3.18
CA ILE A 219 14.42 5.97 -3.78
C ILE A 219 13.69 7.17 -3.15
N LEU A 220 13.68 7.25 -1.82
CA LEU A 220 13.00 8.33 -1.08
C LEU A 220 13.55 9.72 -1.41
N ASP A 221 14.84 9.84 -1.80
CA ASP A 221 15.45 11.10 -2.23
C ASP A 221 15.07 11.51 -3.67
N ASN A 222 14.65 10.54 -4.48
CA ASN A 222 14.51 10.76 -5.92
C ASN A 222 13.08 10.79 -6.42
N ILE A 223 12.08 10.48 -5.56
CA ILE A 223 10.67 10.46 -5.94
C ILE A 223 9.78 10.96 -4.79
N THR A 224 8.69 11.60 -5.13
CA THR A 224 7.65 12.01 -4.16
C THR A 224 6.62 10.92 -3.96
N VAL A 225 5.91 10.94 -2.83
CA VAL A 225 4.86 9.96 -2.50
C VAL A 225 3.71 9.99 -3.51
N ASP A 226 3.37 11.16 -4.03
CA ASP A 226 2.26 11.37 -4.96
C ASP A 226 2.68 11.34 -6.44
N HIS A 227 3.95 10.97 -6.73
CA HIS A 227 4.53 11.01 -8.08
C HIS A 227 3.62 10.39 -9.15
N ALA A 228 3.03 9.24 -8.87
CA ALA A 228 2.21 8.55 -9.86
C ALA A 228 1.01 9.39 -10.31
N TRP A 229 0.28 9.98 -9.37
CA TRP A 229 -0.84 10.86 -9.66
C TRP A 229 -0.41 12.21 -10.24
N ASP A 230 0.62 12.84 -9.67
CA ASP A 230 1.10 14.14 -10.12
C ASP A 230 1.59 14.11 -11.58
N THR A 231 2.18 12.99 -11.96
CA THR A 231 2.71 12.82 -13.33
C THR A 231 1.64 12.36 -14.31
N HIS A 232 0.72 11.50 -13.89
CA HIS A 232 -0.11 10.75 -14.83
C HIS A 232 -1.59 11.09 -14.82
N GLU A 233 -2.07 11.98 -13.95
CA GLU A 233 -3.50 12.29 -13.79
C GLU A 233 -4.16 12.70 -15.11
N ASN A 234 -3.53 13.59 -15.88
CA ASN A 234 -4.07 14.04 -17.17
C ASN A 234 -4.14 12.90 -18.19
N ASN A 235 -3.10 12.06 -18.23
CA ASN A 235 -3.07 10.90 -19.12
C ASN A 235 -4.10 9.84 -18.71
N TYR A 236 -4.28 9.61 -17.41
CA TYR A 236 -5.30 8.73 -16.88
C TYR A 236 -6.71 9.21 -17.27
N ASN A 237 -6.97 10.49 -17.09
CA ASN A 237 -8.24 11.09 -17.48
C ASN A 237 -8.50 10.93 -18.99
N PHE A 238 -7.50 11.20 -19.81
CA PHE A 238 -7.57 11.04 -21.26
C PHE A 238 -7.85 9.58 -21.68
N VAL A 239 -7.16 8.61 -21.07
CA VAL A 239 -7.38 7.18 -21.34
C VAL A 239 -8.81 6.78 -20.98
N CYS A 240 -9.28 7.18 -19.80
CA CYS A 240 -10.64 6.84 -19.35
C CYS A 240 -11.70 7.44 -20.30
N GLU A 241 -11.54 8.68 -20.73
CA GLU A 241 -12.45 9.34 -21.67
C GLU A 241 -12.42 8.65 -23.05
N LYS A 242 -11.22 8.40 -23.58
CA LYS A 242 -11.05 7.77 -24.89
C LYS A 242 -11.63 6.36 -24.97
N LEU A 243 -11.54 5.59 -23.89
CA LEU A 243 -12.02 4.21 -23.83
C LEU A 243 -13.38 4.06 -23.14
N SER A 244 -14.06 5.17 -22.79
CA SER A 244 -15.34 5.18 -22.10
C SER A 244 -15.31 4.37 -20.78
N LEU A 245 -14.24 4.55 -20.00
CA LEU A 245 -14.06 3.91 -18.70
C LEU A 245 -14.55 4.81 -17.56
N GLU A 246 -15.08 4.22 -16.52
CA GLU A 246 -15.36 4.91 -15.26
C GLU A 246 -14.04 5.10 -14.49
N LYS A 247 -13.78 6.35 -14.08
CA LYS A 247 -12.58 6.71 -13.32
C LYS A 247 -12.67 6.17 -11.89
N THR A 248 -11.51 5.76 -11.35
CA THR A 248 -11.37 5.39 -9.94
C THR A 248 -10.41 6.34 -9.24
N SER A 249 -10.25 6.17 -7.94
CA SER A 249 -9.21 6.86 -7.17
C SER A 249 -7.81 6.24 -7.31
N PHE A 250 -7.65 5.16 -8.08
CA PHE A 250 -6.39 4.45 -8.27
C PHE A 250 -5.83 4.70 -9.67
N ILE A 251 -4.62 5.26 -9.76
CA ILE A 251 -4.01 5.74 -11.02
C ILE A 251 -3.87 4.65 -12.10
N HIS A 252 -3.78 3.40 -11.75
CA HIS A 252 -3.61 2.31 -12.70
C HIS A 252 -4.81 1.37 -12.79
N VAL A 253 -5.96 1.80 -12.23
CA VAL A 253 -7.21 1.03 -12.24
C VAL A 253 -8.35 1.91 -12.71
N ALA A 254 -9.16 1.40 -13.63
CA ALA A 254 -10.43 1.99 -14.04
C ALA A 254 -11.53 0.92 -13.98
N LYS A 255 -12.79 1.28 -14.23
CA LYS A 255 -13.86 0.32 -14.36
C LYS A 255 -14.39 0.28 -15.79
N GLN A 256 -14.70 -0.92 -16.24
CA GLN A 256 -15.40 -1.18 -17.50
C GLN A 256 -16.53 -2.18 -17.24
N ASN A 257 -17.77 -1.78 -17.44
CA ASN A 257 -18.93 -2.64 -17.19
C ASN A 257 -18.88 -3.30 -15.79
N GLU A 258 -18.73 -2.49 -14.75
CA GLU A 258 -18.60 -2.90 -13.33
C GLU A 258 -17.37 -3.75 -12.98
N LYS A 259 -16.50 -4.07 -13.95
CA LYS A 259 -15.25 -4.79 -13.71
C LYS A 259 -14.07 -3.85 -13.58
N MET A 260 -13.19 -4.13 -12.65
CA MET A 260 -11.90 -3.43 -12.53
C MET A 260 -10.97 -3.86 -13.65
N VAL A 261 -10.37 -2.89 -14.33
CA VAL A 261 -9.41 -3.10 -15.43
C VAL A 261 -8.14 -2.30 -15.20
N GLY A 262 -7.01 -2.87 -15.56
CA GLY A 262 -5.70 -2.22 -15.45
C GLY A 262 -5.42 -1.34 -16.66
N VAL A 263 -5.02 -0.08 -16.40
CA VAL A 263 -4.65 0.90 -17.43
C VAL A 263 -3.16 1.26 -17.42
N ALA A 264 -2.38 0.73 -16.46
CA ALA A 264 -0.95 1.06 -16.31
C ALA A 264 -0.14 0.91 -17.60
N LYS A 265 -0.34 -0.19 -18.34
CA LYS A 265 0.39 -0.45 -19.59
C LYS A 265 0.06 0.53 -20.73
N ILE A 266 -1.12 1.12 -20.69
CA ILE A 266 -1.49 2.19 -21.62
C ILE A 266 -0.80 3.48 -21.19
N LEU A 267 -0.84 3.83 -19.90
CA LEU A 267 -0.19 5.02 -19.37
C LEU A 267 1.32 5.01 -19.64
N GLU A 268 2.00 3.88 -19.45
CA GLU A 268 3.44 3.75 -19.73
C GLU A 268 3.80 4.05 -21.20
N LYS A 269 2.91 3.76 -22.15
CA LYS A 269 3.15 4.00 -23.59
C LYS A 269 2.91 5.44 -24.01
N ILE A 270 1.95 6.13 -23.39
CA ILE A 270 1.61 7.52 -23.78
C ILE A 270 2.76 8.49 -23.46
N ILE A 271 3.65 8.15 -22.55
CA ILE A 271 4.69 9.02 -22.00
C ILE A 271 6.06 8.78 -22.67
N GLN A 272 6.15 7.76 -23.50
CA GLN A 272 7.37 7.52 -24.28
C GLN A 272 7.45 8.47 -25.48
#